data_21b557477bda7ef7ca2149f214e9b5e5
#
_entry.id   21b557477bda7ef7ca2149f214e9b5e5
#
_cell.length_a   1.000
_cell.length_b   1.000
_cell.length_c   1.000
_cell.angle_alpha   90.00
_cell.angle_beta   90.00
_cell.angle_gamma   90.00
#
_symmetry.space_group_name_H-M   'P 1'
#
loop_
_entity.id
_entity.type
_entity.pdbx_description
1 polymer ?
#
loop_
_entity_poly.entity_id
_entity_poly.type
_entity_poly.pdbx_seq_one_letter_code
_entity_poly.pdbx_strand_id
1 'polypeptide(L)'
;MELTAGSNSVLLAYLFSAVCFILALRGLAGPETARRGNIFGIVGMVVAIATTLLILDSISWITIGSAILIGGTIGTVIALKIQMTALPQLVAAFHSLVGLAAVFVAAAALGNPESLGIGSVGSIHTASLIEMIVGLSLIHN
;
A
#
# COMPACT_ATOMS: atom_id res chain seq x y z
N MET A 1 23.11 -15.46 12.42
CA MET A 1 22.30 -16.47 11.73
C MET A 1 20.78 -16.30 11.96
N GLU A 2 20.36 -15.51 12.95
CA GLU A 2 18.93 -15.20 13.21
C GLU A 2 18.33 -14.15 12.27
N LEU A 3 19.15 -13.27 11.68
CA LEU A 3 18.70 -12.23 10.74
C LEU A 3 18.08 -12.77 9.43
N THR A 4 18.50 -13.99 9.01
CA THR A 4 18.00 -14.58 7.75
C THR A 4 16.62 -15.22 7.90
N ALA A 5 16.29 -15.80 9.05
CA ALA A 5 14.98 -16.44 9.26
C ALA A 5 13.85 -15.39 9.39
N GLY A 6 14.10 -14.28 10.10
CA GLY A 6 13.16 -13.16 10.19
C GLY A 6 12.92 -12.48 8.85
N SER A 7 13.97 -12.27 8.05
CA SER A 7 13.88 -11.71 6.71
C SER A 7 13.10 -12.62 5.75
N ASN A 8 13.31 -13.93 5.81
CA ASN A 8 12.61 -14.88 4.95
C ASN A 8 11.11 -14.97 5.28
N SER A 9 10.72 -14.94 6.55
CA SER A 9 9.30 -14.97 6.94
C SER A 9 8.57 -13.70 6.52
N VAL A 10 9.22 -12.56 6.59
CA VAL A 10 8.70 -11.28 6.11
C VAL A 10 8.49 -11.31 4.59
N LEU A 11 9.48 -11.77 3.83
CA LEU A 11 9.37 -11.91 2.38
C LEU A 11 8.25 -12.87 1.98
N LEU A 12 8.09 -13.99 2.70
CA LEU A 12 7.01 -14.94 2.48
C LEU A 12 5.63 -14.34 2.78
N ALA A 13 5.51 -13.53 3.83
CA ALA A 13 4.27 -12.84 4.17
C ALA A 13 3.87 -11.82 3.10
N TYR A 14 4.82 -11.04 2.59
CA TYR A 14 4.55 -10.12 1.47
C TYR A 14 4.26 -10.86 0.17
N LEU A 15 4.96 -11.97 -0.11
CA LEU A 15 4.65 -12.82 -1.26
C LEU A 15 3.22 -13.37 -1.19
N PHE A 16 2.81 -13.87 -0.02
CA PHE A 16 1.44 -14.33 0.21
C PHE A 16 0.42 -13.20 -0.02
N SER A 17 0.69 -12.00 0.53
CA SER A 17 -0.14 -10.83 0.30
C SER A 17 -0.25 -10.47 -1.19
N ALA A 18 0.87 -10.50 -1.92
CA ALA A 18 0.88 -10.25 -3.37
C ALA A 18 0.02 -11.26 -4.15
N VAL A 19 0.13 -12.55 -3.82
CA VAL A 19 -0.71 -13.60 -4.40
C VAL A 19 -2.19 -13.33 -4.11
N CYS A 20 -2.53 -12.94 -2.87
CA CYS A 20 -3.90 -12.56 -2.51
C CYS A 20 -4.41 -11.39 -3.35
N PHE A 21 -3.60 -10.37 -3.60
CA PHE A 21 -3.98 -9.24 -4.46
C PHE A 21 -4.20 -9.65 -5.92
N ILE A 22 -3.36 -10.52 -6.47
CA ILE A 22 -3.55 -11.06 -7.82
C ILE A 22 -4.88 -11.84 -7.91
N LEU A 23 -5.17 -12.67 -6.92
CA LEU A 23 -6.44 -13.42 -6.85
C LEU A 23 -7.64 -12.48 -6.64
N ALA A 24 -7.46 -11.38 -5.90
CA ALA A 24 -8.47 -10.35 -5.74
C ALA A 24 -8.83 -9.70 -7.09
N LEU A 25 -7.84 -9.28 -7.86
CA LEU A 25 -8.05 -8.68 -9.18
C LEU A 25 -8.76 -9.66 -10.13
N ARG A 26 -8.32 -10.93 -10.14
CA ARG A 26 -8.97 -11.96 -10.92
C ARG A 26 -10.42 -12.20 -10.49
N GLY A 27 -10.69 -12.22 -9.18
CA GLY A 27 -12.02 -12.39 -8.64
C GLY A 27 -12.96 -11.22 -8.97
N LEU A 28 -12.45 -9.99 -8.93
CA LEU A 28 -13.21 -8.77 -9.24
C LEU A 28 -13.55 -8.62 -10.74
N ALA A 29 -12.91 -9.39 -11.62
CA ALA A 29 -13.17 -9.34 -13.06
C ALA A 29 -14.56 -9.91 -13.45
N GLY A 30 -15.23 -10.67 -12.55
CA GLY A 30 -16.56 -11.24 -12.82
C GLY A 30 -17.54 -10.98 -11.68
N PRO A 31 -18.83 -10.73 -11.98
CA PRO A 31 -19.83 -10.41 -10.95
C PRO A 31 -20.07 -11.56 -9.97
N GLU A 32 -20.00 -12.81 -10.42
CA GLU A 32 -20.22 -13.99 -9.58
C GLU A 32 -19.05 -14.25 -8.61
N THR A 33 -17.84 -13.85 -9.01
CA THR A 33 -16.60 -14.06 -8.24
C THR A 33 -16.17 -12.84 -7.44
N ALA A 34 -16.79 -11.69 -7.66
CA ALA A 34 -16.41 -10.40 -7.08
C ALA A 34 -16.37 -10.44 -5.55
N ARG A 35 -17.31 -11.13 -4.89
CA ARG A 35 -17.33 -11.25 -3.43
C ARG A 35 -16.11 -12.02 -2.91
N ARG A 36 -15.68 -13.08 -3.59
CA ARG A 36 -14.48 -13.83 -3.23
C ARG A 36 -13.22 -13.01 -3.49
N GLY A 37 -13.16 -12.30 -4.62
CA GLY A 37 -12.09 -11.37 -4.93
C GLY A 37 -11.90 -10.32 -3.84
N ASN A 38 -12.98 -9.72 -3.36
CA ASN A 38 -12.94 -8.75 -2.28
C ASN A 38 -12.37 -9.33 -0.97
N ILE A 39 -12.75 -10.58 -0.63
CA ILE A 39 -12.19 -11.26 0.55
C ILE A 39 -10.68 -11.46 0.41
N PHE A 40 -10.19 -11.90 -0.75
CA PHE A 40 -8.75 -12.03 -1.01
C PHE A 40 -8.03 -10.68 -0.88
N GLY A 41 -8.63 -9.59 -1.37
CA GLY A 41 -8.07 -8.24 -1.22
C GLY A 41 -7.95 -7.82 0.25
N ILE A 42 -8.99 -8.06 1.05
CA ILE A 42 -8.99 -7.76 2.48
C ILE A 42 -7.92 -8.58 3.21
N VAL A 43 -7.85 -9.90 2.95
CA VAL A 43 -6.84 -10.78 3.57
C VAL A 43 -5.43 -10.32 3.20
N GLY A 44 -5.17 -10.05 1.91
CA GLY A 44 -3.87 -9.56 1.45
C GLY A 44 -3.47 -8.26 2.14
N MET A 45 -4.40 -7.30 2.27
CA MET A 45 -4.15 -6.03 2.94
C MET A 45 -3.86 -6.21 4.44
N VAL A 46 -4.64 -7.02 5.14
CA VAL A 46 -4.44 -7.28 6.57
C VAL A 46 -3.07 -7.91 6.81
N VAL A 47 -2.68 -8.91 6.00
CA VAL A 47 -1.35 -9.54 6.10
C VAL A 47 -0.24 -8.54 5.82
N ALA A 48 -0.35 -7.71 4.78
CA ALA A 48 0.64 -6.69 4.45
C ALA A 48 0.82 -5.68 5.58
N ILE A 49 -0.28 -5.13 6.10
CA ILE A 49 -0.25 -4.16 7.19
C ILE A 49 0.35 -4.80 8.46
N ALA A 50 -0.12 -5.99 8.84
CA ALA A 50 0.40 -6.69 10.02
C ALA A 50 1.90 -6.94 9.90
N THR A 51 2.37 -7.41 8.74
CA THR A 51 3.79 -7.65 8.48
C THR A 51 4.60 -6.35 8.59
N THR A 52 4.10 -5.26 7.99
CA THR A 52 4.76 -3.95 8.06
C THR A 52 4.88 -3.45 9.51
N LEU A 53 3.80 -3.56 10.29
CA LEU A 53 3.79 -3.13 11.69
C LEU A 53 4.75 -3.94 12.58
N LEU A 54 4.99 -5.21 12.25
CA LEU A 54 5.92 -6.07 12.99
C LEU A 54 7.40 -5.75 12.71
N ILE A 55 7.69 -5.11 11.58
CA ILE A 55 9.08 -4.80 11.17
C ILE A 55 9.52 -3.41 11.61
N LEU A 56 8.58 -2.49 11.75
CA LEU A 56 8.86 -1.09 12.09
C LEU A 56 9.20 -0.94 13.58
N ASP A 57 10.47 -0.67 13.90
CA ASP A 57 10.97 -0.50 15.28
C ASP A 57 10.53 0.83 15.92
N SER A 58 10.25 1.87 15.13
CA SER A 58 9.88 3.20 15.62
C SER A 58 8.49 3.63 15.14
N ILE A 59 7.46 3.00 15.72
CA ILE A 59 6.07 3.29 15.34
C ILE A 59 5.43 4.25 16.34
N SER A 60 4.88 5.35 15.85
CA SER A 60 3.87 6.11 16.59
C SER A 60 2.51 5.42 16.44
N TRP A 61 2.18 4.53 17.37
CA TRP A 61 0.90 3.80 17.38
C TRP A 61 -0.31 4.73 17.32
N ILE A 62 -0.19 5.93 17.91
CA ILE A 62 -1.25 6.96 17.87
C ILE A 62 -1.45 7.45 16.45
N THR A 63 -0.37 7.73 15.70
CA THR A 63 -0.45 8.21 14.33
C THR A 63 -1.06 7.15 13.40
N ILE A 64 -0.61 5.91 13.50
CA ILE A 64 -1.13 4.81 12.69
C ILE A 64 -2.59 4.51 13.05
N GLY A 65 -2.90 4.41 14.34
CA GLY A 65 -4.27 4.18 14.81
C GLY A 65 -5.23 5.28 14.35
N SER A 66 -4.84 6.55 14.45
CA SER A 66 -5.65 7.66 13.96
C SER A 66 -5.83 7.65 12.46
N ALA A 67 -4.79 7.34 11.68
CA ALA A 67 -4.87 7.23 10.24
C ALA A 67 -5.81 6.10 9.78
N ILE A 68 -5.72 4.93 10.42
CA ILE A 68 -6.62 3.79 10.15
C ILE A 68 -8.06 4.13 10.53
N LEU A 69 -8.30 4.78 11.66
CA LEU A 69 -9.64 5.19 12.09
C LEU A 69 -10.25 6.19 11.11
N ILE A 70 -9.52 7.23 10.75
CA ILE A 70 -10.01 8.27 9.83
C ILE A 70 -10.24 7.67 8.44
N GLY A 71 -9.24 7.01 7.85
CA GLY A 71 -9.32 6.40 6.53
C GLY A 71 -10.36 5.29 6.46
N GLY A 72 -10.40 4.42 7.47
CA GLY A 72 -11.37 3.34 7.57
C GLY A 72 -12.81 3.83 7.71
N THR A 73 -13.04 4.88 8.50
CA THR A 73 -14.37 5.48 8.66
C THR A 73 -14.83 6.11 7.35
N ILE A 74 -14.00 6.93 6.72
CA ILE A 74 -14.31 7.56 5.43
C ILE A 74 -14.56 6.49 4.37
N GLY A 75 -13.67 5.49 4.25
CA GLY A 75 -13.80 4.40 3.29
C GLY A 75 -15.07 3.58 3.49
N THR A 76 -15.42 3.26 4.73
CA THR A 76 -16.64 2.51 5.05
C THR A 76 -17.88 3.31 4.70
N VAL A 77 -17.95 4.61 5.04
CA VAL A 77 -19.08 5.47 4.71
C VAL A 77 -19.27 5.57 3.21
N ILE A 78 -18.19 5.74 2.45
CA ILE A 78 -18.24 5.78 0.98
C ILE A 78 -18.73 4.44 0.44
N ALA A 79 -18.14 3.32 0.90
CA ALA A 79 -18.50 1.98 0.43
C ALA A 79 -19.97 1.63 0.66
N LEU A 80 -20.57 2.10 1.75
CA LEU A 80 -21.99 1.85 2.07
C LEU A 80 -22.95 2.78 1.33
N LYS A 81 -22.51 3.96 0.91
CA LYS A 81 -23.37 4.99 0.29
C LYS A 81 -23.23 5.10 -1.22
N ILE A 82 -22.17 4.54 -1.81
CA ILE A 82 -21.90 4.66 -3.22
C ILE A 82 -22.96 3.93 -4.07
N GLN A 83 -23.44 4.60 -5.10
CA GLN A 83 -24.34 3.99 -6.09
C GLN A 83 -23.51 3.26 -7.16
N MET A 84 -24.07 2.19 -7.73
CA MET A 84 -23.38 1.42 -8.78
C MET A 84 -23.01 2.26 -10.00
N THR A 85 -23.81 3.27 -10.32
CA THR A 85 -23.55 4.21 -11.43
C THR A 85 -22.37 5.14 -11.18
N ALA A 86 -21.99 5.36 -9.93
CA ALA A 86 -20.88 6.24 -9.54
C ALA A 86 -19.54 5.48 -9.33
N LEU A 87 -19.52 4.15 -9.54
CA LEU A 87 -18.29 3.34 -9.38
C LEU A 87 -17.11 3.81 -10.25
N PRO A 88 -17.29 4.18 -11.54
CA PRO A 88 -16.16 4.66 -12.35
C PRO A 88 -15.53 5.94 -11.78
N GLN A 89 -16.34 6.85 -11.26
CA GLN A 89 -15.89 8.09 -10.64
C GLN A 89 -15.15 7.80 -9.31
N LEU A 90 -15.65 6.84 -8.53
CA LEU A 90 -15.01 6.41 -7.30
C LEU A 90 -13.63 5.79 -7.55
N VAL A 91 -13.51 4.95 -8.59
CA VAL A 91 -12.22 4.36 -8.99
C VAL A 91 -11.23 5.46 -9.40
N ALA A 92 -11.66 6.44 -10.17
CA ALA A 92 -10.82 7.58 -10.54
C ALA A 92 -10.38 8.41 -9.33
N ALA A 93 -11.29 8.66 -8.38
CA ALA A 93 -10.98 9.37 -7.14
C ALA A 93 -9.96 8.58 -6.28
N PHE A 94 -10.13 7.27 -6.13
CA PHE A 94 -9.17 6.44 -5.41
C PHE A 94 -7.82 6.39 -6.10
N HIS A 95 -7.79 6.35 -7.42
CA HIS A 95 -6.54 6.42 -8.17
C HIS A 95 -5.77 7.71 -7.87
N SER A 96 -6.47 8.84 -7.84
CA SER A 96 -5.88 10.13 -7.45
C SER A 96 -5.36 10.14 -6.01
N LEU A 97 -6.08 9.51 -5.08
CA LEU A 97 -5.63 9.39 -3.67
C LEU A 97 -4.39 8.49 -3.53
N VAL A 98 -4.32 7.40 -4.28
CA VAL A 98 -3.14 6.54 -4.34
C VAL A 98 -1.95 7.30 -4.90
N GLY A 99 -2.18 8.12 -5.94
CA GLY A 99 -1.17 9.01 -6.48
C GLY A 99 -0.64 10.01 -5.45
N LEU A 100 -1.54 10.64 -4.72
CA LEU A 100 -1.16 11.55 -3.63
C LEU A 100 -0.36 10.83 -2.53
N ALA A 101 -0.76 9.62 -2.15
CA ALA A 101 -0.03 8.81 -1.18
C ALA A 101 1.40 8.50 -1.66
N ALA A 102 1.59 8.16 -2.93
CA ALA A 102 2.91 7.91 -3.50
C ALA A 102 3.79 9.16 -3.48
N VAL A 103 3.23 10.36 -3.71
CA VAL A 103 3.95 11.63 -3.57
C VAL A 103 4.44 11.84 -2.13
N PHE A 104 3.59 11.58 -1.13
CA PHE A 104 3.99 11.69 0.28
C PHE A 104 5.05 10.67 0.66
N VAL A 105 4.96 9.43 0.17
CA VAL A 105 5.99 8.40 0.39
C VAL A 105 7.31 8.82 -0.22
N ALA A 106 7.31 9.32 -1.45
CA ALA A 106 8.51 9.83 -2.11
C ALA A 106 9.11 11.03 -1.36
N ALA A 107 8.28 11.96 -0.90
CA ALA A 107 8.73 13.12 -0.11
C ALA A 107 9.33 12.69 1.23
N ALA A 108 8.75 11.70 1.91
CA ALA A 108 9.29 11.13 3.14
C ALA A 108 10.63 10.43 2.90
N ALA A 109 10.76 9.69 1.81
CA ALA A 109 11.98 9.01 1.41
C ALA A 109 13.12 10.01 1.11
N LEU A 110 12.81 11.13 0.45
CA LEU A 110 13.77 12.21 0.20
C LEU A 110 14.19 12.93 1.48
N GLY A 111 13.25 13.06 2.43
CA GLY A 111 13.52 13.71 3.72
C GLY A 111 14.38 12.87 4.68
N ASN A 112 14.35 11.55 4.56
CA ASN A 112 15.10 10.64 5.42
C ASN A 112 15.63 9.42 4.63
N PRO A 113 16.55 9.63 3.67
CA PRO A 113 17.04 8.57 2.79
C PRO A 113 17.85 7.50 3.52
N GLU A 114 18.48 7.85 4.64
CA GLU A 114 19.30 6.92 5.45
C GLU A 114 18.45 5.81 6.08
N SER A 115 17.24 6.14 6.55
CA SER A 115 16.33 5.18 7.17
C SER A 115 15.82 4.11 6.17
N LEU A 116 15.88 4.41 4.88
CA LEU A 116 15.45 3.52 3.80
C LEU A 116 16.64 2.88 3.06
N GLY A 117 17.87 3.21 3.45
CA GLY A 117 19.08 2.68 2.80
C GLY A 117 19.29 3.14 1.36
N ILE A 118 18.67 4.25 0.95
CA ILE A 118 18.72 4.77 -0.43
C ILE A 118 19.79 5.86 -0.64
N GLY A 119 20.54 6.19 0.39
CA GLY A 119 21.62 7.20 0.35
C GLY A 119 21.65 8.06 1.59
N SER A 120 22.26 9.24 1.48
CA SER A 120 22.27 10.29 2.50
C SER A 120 21.55 11.55 2.03
N VAL A 121 21.20 12.44 2.95
CA VAL A 121 20.56 13.72 2.60
C VAL A 121 21.46 14.51 1.65
N GLY A 122 20.96 14.76 0.44
CA GLY A 122 21.70 15.41 -0.65
C GLY A 122 22.52 14.50 -1.56
N SER A 123 22.57 13.18 -1.28
CA SER A 123 23.30 12.17 -2.07
C SER A 123 22.55 10.85 -2.12
N ILE A 124 21.49 10.83 -2.93
CA ILE A 124 20.66 9.63 -3.13
C ILE A 124 21.24 8.79 -4.27
N HIS A 125 21.23 7.46 -4.14
CA HIS A 125 21.65 6.56 -5.18
C HIS A 125 20.84 6.76 -6.46
N THR A 126 21.52 6.87 -7.60
CA THR A 126 20.87 7.13 -8.90
C THR A 126 19.80 6.10 -9.26
N ALA A 127 20.01 4.82 -8.88
CA ALA A 127 19.03 3.76 -9.10
C ALA A 127 17.72 4.07 -8.34
N SER A 128 17.80 4.46 -7.07
CA SER A 128 16.65 4.82 -6.24
C SER A 128 15.92 6.06 -6.76
N LEU A 129 16.65 7.05 -7.28
CA LEU A 129 16.04 8.22 -7.93
C LEU A 129 15.26 7.82 -9.18
N ILE A 130 15.81 6.93 -10.00
CA ILE A 130 15.13 6.43 -11.20
C ILE A 130 13.86 5.67 -10.83
N GLU A 131 13.92 4.78 -9.83
CA GLU A 131 12.76 4.03 -9.32
C GLU A 131 11.66 4.97 -8.81
N MET A 132 12.02 6.02 -8.07
CA MET A 132 11.08 7.02 -7.58
C MET A 132 10.44 7.81 -8.73
N ILE A 133 11.22 8.23 -9.72
CA ILE A 133 10.72 8.96 -10.89
C ILE A 133 9.78 8.08 -11.71
N VAL A 134 10.17 6.83 -11.96
CA VAL A 134 9.31 5.86 -12.67
C VAL A 134 8.03 5.61 -11.88
N GLY A 135 8.11 5.37 -10.56
CA GLY A 135 6.95 5.18 -9.70
C GLY A 135 5.99 6.38 -9.73
N LEU A 136 6.52 7.60 -9.65
CA LEU A 136 5.72 8.83 -9.73
C LEU A 136 5.14 9.06 -11.13
N SER A 137 5.84 8.68 -12.20
CA SER A 137 5.36 8.86 -13.58
C SER A 137 4.17 7.95 -13.91
N LEU A 138 4.09 6.77 -13.29
CA LEU A 138 2.95 5.84 -13.46
C LEU A 138 1.63 6.40 -12.90
N ILE A 139 1.70 7.44 -12.07
CA ILE A 139 0.51 8.09 -11.48
C ILE A 139 -0.10 9.09 -12.45
N HIS A 140 0.67 9.59 -13.40
CA HIS A 140 0.24 10.64 -14.32
C HIS A 140 -0.60 10.12 -15.51
N ASN A 141 -0.66 8.81 -15.68
CA ASN A 141 -1.41 8.15 -16.76
C ASN A 141 -2.76 7.62 -16.23
#